data_80ed98564580065ab63d5ce6e0718f8f
#
_entry.id   80ed98564580065ab63d5ce6e0718f8f
#
_cell.length_a   1.000
_cell.length_b   1.000
_cell.length_c   1.000
_cell.angle_alpha   90.00
_cell.angle_beta   90.00
_cell.angle_gamma   90.00
#
_symmetry.space_group_name_H-M   'P 1'
#
loop_
_entity.id
_entity.type
_entity.pdbx_description
1 polymer ?
#
loop_
_entity_poly.entity_id
_entity_poly.type
_entity_poly.pdbx_seq_one_letter_code
_entity_poly.pdbx_strand_id
1 'polypeptide(L)'
;MFKRKMNIVEQFYNAKLDELNKSLRNLKRKFKEKKKEVKDRNTDSIRLVRKLENAERDELGYAVSYKRAISNLYNQTSWLHSFHSINSIAKEKLKKKANKFFKMNNMTLIKAELEKAEKEYKWCSKSQPQEVVLLRRKIKEAYEDEFTFGDKNKARNELEERMTGIGQVKHVRLIAFYAGVIVAALFFLFTINYVTNINKTEEEIRQQSLVPFFPAFNFTFVLIEMFIGVGVNIIILRRYRINYIYIFEIDPKLRLGAYEMFQNSLLLLAVWMIALVVTKLTLCFDLFSGNFVIFSLGINMAIISFLFFPFQVFYYDFRKGILHTMVKNFIPLGKNGVRFSDFLFGDILTSLNKPFASMILSFCLLSCQNCRKENDRSSDCNRNTYPCLIVLLLPFVIRFFQCINRYYYTKEAWPNLWNTFKYVGGFSNTFFSWYYATHKQYDTEGNEVLGKEFVLFIVVGLLSQSYMLFWDVYVDWNLGRLKSKNFFLRDNIVYPHWMYYFAIITDAIMRFAWLWTMKLLNPNYDEWNNLGLAIVEAYRRIQWCVFRIENENTNNPEKYRTILEIPELPLD
;
A
#
# COMPACT_ATOMS: atom_id res chain seq x y z
N MET A 1 -13.90 29.39 20.01
CA MET A 1 -13.03 28.23 19.80
C MET A 1 -12.22 28.30 18.51
N PHE A 2 -12.82 28.62 17.36
CA PHE A 2 -12.13 28.72 16.06
C PHE A 2 -11.01 29.77 16.09
N LYS A 3 -11.28 31.04 16.44
CA LYS A 3 -10.26 32.10 16.55
C LYS A 3 -9.08 31.71 17.42
N ARG A 4 -9.31 31.07 18.59
CA ARG A 4 -8.25 30.64 19.51
C ARG A 4 -7.33 29.59 18.84
N LYS A 5 -7.91 28.62 18.13
CA LYS A 5 -7.09 27.60 17.43
C LYS A 5 -6.30 28.18 16.26
N MET A 6 -6.91 29.10 15.51
CA MET A 6 -6.23 29.79 14.40
C MET A 6 -5.05 30.62 14.90
N ASN A 7 -5.21 31.34 16.01
CA ASN A 7 -4.15 32.13 16.62
C ASN A 7 -2.96 31.25 17.07
N ILE A 8 -3.23 30.10 17.68
CA ILE A 8 -2.18 29.14 18.08
C ILE A 8 -1.37 28.66 16.87
N VAL A 9 -2.04 28.34 15.76
CA VAL A 9 -1.38 27.86 14.54
C VAL A 9 -0.53 28.99 13.92
N GLU A 10 -1.03 30.21 13.87
CA GLU A 10 -0.31 31.37 13.37
C GLU A 10 0.91 31.71 14.21
N GLN A 11 0.76 31.73 15.53
CA GLN A 11 1.88 31.97 16.45
C GLN A 11 2.97 30.91 16.29
N PHE A 12 2.61 29.63 16.22
CA PHE A 12 3.56 28.55 15.99
C PHE A 12 4.29 28.69 14.65
N TYR A 13 3.55 28.98 13.58
CA TYR A 13 4.11 29.14 12.25
C TYR A 13 5.13 30.28 12.21
N ASN A 14 4.77 31.45 12.71
CA ASN A 14 5.62 32.64 12.72
C ASN A 14 6.87 32.44 13.60
N ALA A 15 6.70 31.87 14.80
CA ALA A 15 7.81 31.55 15.72
C ALA A 15 8.80 30.57 15.07
N LYS A 16 8.30 29.54 14.40
CA LYS A 16 9.15 28.55 13.73
C LYS A 16 9.85 29.10 12.49
N LEU A 17 9.16 29.97 11.73
CA LEU A 17 9.76 30.64 10.59
C LEU A 17 10.91 31.58 11.03
N ASP A 18 10.73 32.33 12.12
CA ASP A 18 11.79 33.19 12.68
C ASP A 18 12.96 32.40 13.22
N GLU A 19 12.70 31.27 13.89
CA GLU A 19 13.74 30.35 14.36
C GLU A 19 14.59 29.84 13.20
N LEU A 20 13.96 29.39 12.10
CA LEU A 20 14.64 28.90 10.92
C LEU A 20 15.46 29.98 10.20
N ASN A 21 14.94 31.22 10.12
CA ASN A 21 15.67 32.36 9.58
C ASN A 21 16.92 32.73 10.43
N LYS A 22 16.78 32.70 11.76
CA LYS A 22 17.92 32.92 12.69
C LYS A 22 18.97 31.83 12.54
N SER A 23 18.53 30.58 12.45
CA SER A 23 19.40 29.42 12.26
C SER A 23 20.22 29.52 10.97
N LEU A 24 19.59 29.90 9.85
CA LEU A 24 20.30 30.10 8.58
C LEU A 24 21.36 31.22 8.68
N ARG A 25 21.00 32.36 9.29
CA ARG A 25 21.96 33.48 9.50
C ARG A 25 23.15 33.06 10.34
N ASN A 26 22.89 32.35 11.45
CA ASN A 26 23.94 31.87 12.35
C ASN A 26 24.85 30.84 11.69
N LEU A 27 24.29 29.91 10.92
CA LEU A 27 25.07 28.92 10.16
C LEU A 27 25.98 29.61 9.13
N LYS A 28 25.44 30.55 8.34
CA LYS A 28 26.23 31.32 7.36
C LYS A 28 27.36 32.11 8.03
N ARG A 29 27.10 32.75 9.17
CA ARG A 29 28.12 33.51 9.93
C ARG A 29 29.24 32.61 10.41
N LYS A 30 28.90 31.53 11.14
CA LYS A 30 29.88 30.57 11.66
C LYS A 30 30.73 29.94 10.56
N PHE A 31 30.14 29.66 9.40
CA PHE A 31 30.89 29.09 8.27
C PHE A 31 31.89 30.10 7.67
N LYS A 32 31.46 31.35 7.53
CA LYS A 32 32.37 32.44 7.05
C LYS A 32 33.53 32.70 8.02
N GLU A 33 33.23 32.73 9.34
CA GLU A 33 34.26 32.91 10.38
C GLU A 33 35.29 31.78 10.32
N LYS A 34 34.83 30.53 10.22
CA LYS A 34 35.72 29.37 10.15
C LYS A 34 36.53 29.31 8.87
N LYS A 35 35.94 29.67 7.72
CA LYS A 35 36.62 29.75 6.42
C LYS A 35 37.72 30.81 6.45
N LYS A 36 37.52 31.93 7.17
CA LYS A 36 38.53 32.95 7.38
C LYS A 36 39.66 32.45 8.29
N GLU A 37 39.36 31.83 9.43
CA GLU A 37 40.36 31.22 10.33
C GLU A 37 41.29 30.24 9.59
N VAL A 38 40.73 29.38 8.72
CA VAL A 38 41.51 28.41 7.94
C VAL A 38 42.40 29.11 6.93
N LYS A 39 41.88 30.15 6.28
CA LYS A 39 42.67 30.95 5.32
C LYS A 39 43.82 31.69 5.99
N ASP A 40 43.58 32.26 7.15
CA ASP A 40 44.62 33.00 7.91
C ASP A 40 45.70 32.04 8.48
N ARG A 41 45.38 30.79 8.81
CA ARG A 41 46.36 29.76 9.22
C ARG A 41 47.23 29.23 8.09
N ASN A 42 46.80 29.27 6.85
CA ASN A 42 47.55 28.81 5.68
C ASN A 42 48.57 29.83 5.19
N THR A 43 48.61 31.05 5.73
CA THR A 43 49.55 32.10 5.39
C THR A 43 50.83 32.05 6.18
N ASP A 44 50.94 31.31 7.31
CA ASP A 44 52.13 31.15 8.11
C ASP A 44 52.90 29.86 7.78
N SER A 45 53.93 30.01 6.99
CA SER A 45 54.71 28.98 6.31
C SER A 45 55.65 28.11 7.19
N ILE A 46 55.94 26.91 6.68
CA ILE A 46 57.16 26.05 6.87
C ILE A 46 57.13 24.96 7.97
N ARG A 47 56.18 24.84 8.87
CA ARG A 47 56.04 23.60 9.69
C ARG A 47 54.97 22.64 9.17
N LEU A 48 54.91 22.45 7.87
CA LEU A 48 53.64 22.38 7.14
C LEU A 48 53.13 21.00 6.80
N VAL A 49 53.83 19.89 6.71
CA VAL A 49 53.28 18.67 6.14
C VAL A 49 52.34 17.95 7.14
N ARG A 50 52.70 17.82 8.43
CA ARG A 50 51.82 17.21 9.46
C ARG A 50 50.67 18.12 9.90
N LYS A 51 50.87 19.46 9.86
CA LYS A 51 49.78 20.41 10.18
C LYS A 51 48.77 20.54 9.07
N LEU A 52 49.19 20.40 7.77
CA LEU A 52 48.30 20.41 6.63
C LEU A 52 47.33 19.22 6.60
N GLU A 53 47.81 18.01 6.85
CA GLU A 53 46.92 16.84 6.91
C GLU A 53 45.87 16.95 8.04
N ASN A 54 46.20 17.51 9.18
CA ASN A 54 45.24 17.71 10.27
C ASN A 54 44.34 18.91 9.99
N ALA A 55 44.83 19.99 9.39
CA ALA A 55 44.00 21.13 8.98
C ALA A 55 43.03 20.78 7.86
N GLU A 56 43.46 19.99 6.87
CA GLU A 56 42.58 19.46 5.81
C GLU A 56 41.48 18.51 6.37
N ARG A 57 41.84 17.67 7.36
CA ARG A 57 40.84 16.80 8.02
C ARG A 57 39.83 17.61 8.83
N ASP A 58 40.27 18.65 9.53
CA ASP A 58 39.41 19.53 10.31
C ASP A 58 38.51 20.38 9.41
N GLU A 59 39.05 20.89 8.29
CA GLU A 59 38.30 21.64 7.28
C GLU A 59 37.26 20.76 6.59
N LEU A 60 37.65 19.53 6.20
CA LEU A 60 36.75 18.54 5.63
C LEU A 60 35.65 18.14 6.62
N GLY A 61 35.99 17.91 7.88
CA GLY A 61 35.04 17.59 8.97
C GLY A 61 34.04 18.70 9.21
N TYR A 62 34.50 19.97 9.19
CA TYR A 62 33.64 21.14 9.36
C TYR A 62 32.72 21.36 8.16
N ALA A 63 33.24 21.23 6.93
CA ALA A 63 32.46 21.33 5.70
C ALA A 63 31.36 20.27 5.65
N VAL A 64 31.65 19.02 6.04
CA VAL A 64 30.66 17.93 6.15
C VAL A 64 29.58 18.25 7.19
N SER A 65 29.98 18.80 8.35
CA SER A 65 29.05 19.20 9.42
C SER A 65 28.14 20.34 8.98
N TYR A 66 28.68 21.34 8.30
CA TYR A 66 27.94 22.47 7.73
C TYR A 66 26.96 22.00 6.64
N LYS A 67 27.43 21.14 5.73
CA LYS A 67 26.61 20.51 4.67
C LYS A 67 25.42 19.76 5.28
N ARG A 68 25.64 19.03 6.39
CA ARG A 68 24.57 18.33 7.15
C ARG A 68 23.61 19.31 7.81
N ALA A 69 24.12 20.37 8.44
CA ALA A 69 23.29 21.37 9.11
C ALA A 69 22.37 22.13 8.14
N ILE A 70 22.86 22.51 6.95
CA ILE A 70 22.07 23.15 5.88
C ILE A 70 20.99 22.19 5.36
N SER A 71 21.34 20.90 5.14
CA SER A 71 20.35 19.90 4.70
C SER A 71 19.25 19.70 5.74
N ASN A 72 19.59 19.66 7.03
CA ASN A 72 18.59 19.58 8.10
C ASN A 72 17.68 20.82 8.14
N LEU A 73 18.24 22.00 7.91
CA LEU A 73 17.46 23.25 7.84
C LEU A 73 16.50 23.24 6.64
N TYR A 74 16.94 22.74 5.49
CA TYR A 74 16.09 22.53 4.32
C TYR A 74 14.92 21.61 4.62
N ASN A 75 15.14 20.49 5.33
CA ASN A 75 14.11 19.56 5.75
C ASN A 75 13.08 20.22 6.66
N GLN A 76 13.54 21.02 7.64
CA GLN A 76 12.66 21.74 8.54
C GLN A 76 11.76 22.75 7.81
N THR A 77 12.28 23.41 6.76
CA THR A 77 11.44 24.28 5.91
C THR A 77 10.39 23.50 5.14
N SER A 78 10.70 22.28 4.70
CA SER A 78 9.73 21.41 4.02
C SER A 78 8.61 20.98 4.99
N TRP A 79 8.95 20.66 6.25
CA TRP A 79 7.94 20.37 7.26
C TRP A 79 7.06 21.57 7.60
N LEU A 80 7.63 22.77 7.68
CA LEU A 80 6.87 23.99 7.92
C LEU A 80 5.93 24.32 6.74
N HIS A 81 6.36 24.07 5.51
CA HIS A 81 5.50 24.18 4.32
C HIS A 81 4.32 23.19 4.38
N SER A 82 4.59 21.93 4.72
CA SER A 82 3.54 20.91 4.87
C SER A 82 2.57 21.27 6.01
N PHE A 83 3.08 21.76 7.14
CA PHE A 83 2.27 22.24 8.26
C PHE A 83 1.30 23.34 7.82
N HIS A 84 1.78 24.35 7.10
CA HIS A 84 0.93 25.40 6.54
C HIS A 84 -0.16 24.84 5.63
N SER A 85 0.20 23.98 4.69
CA SER A 85 -0.71 23.38 3.72
C SER A 85 -1.81 22.57 4.41
N ILE A 86 -1.45 21.70 5.37
CA ILE A 86 -2.41 20.88 6.13
C ILE A 86 -3.39 21.76 6.92
N ASN A 87 -2.89 22.79 7.59
CA ASN A 87 -3.75 23.68 8.38
C ASN A 87 -4.65 24.55 7.51
N SER A 88 -4.17 25.01 6.35
CA SER A 88 -4.98 25.73 5.37
C SER A 88 -6.15 24.87 4.88
N ILE A 89 -5.88 23.62 4.56
CA ILE A 89 -6.88 22.63 4.12
C ILE A 89 -7.87 22.31 5.24
N ALA A 90 -7.38 22.11 6.48
CA ALA A 90 -8.24 21.87 7.64
C ALA A 90 -9.20 23.03 7.87
N LYS A 91 -8.73 24.28 7.72
CA LYS A 91 -9.55 25.49 7.77
C LYS A 91 -10.68 25.45 6.74
N GLU A 92 -10.38 25.16 5.49
CA GLU A 92 -11.37 25.09 4.41
C GLU A 92 -12.41 23.96 4.64
N LYS A 93 -11.97 22.81 5.14
CA LYS A 93 -12.88 21.73 5.55
C LYS A 93 -13.84 22.17 6.66
N LEU A 94 -13.32 22.84 7.68
CA LEU A 94 -14.13 23.36 8.79
C LEU A 94 -15.13 24.40 8.30
N LYS A 95 -14.72 25.32 7.42
CA LYS A 95 -15.57 26.33 6.80
C LYS A 95 -16.73 25.70 6.03
N LYS A 96 -16.44 24.70 5.17
CA LYS A 96 -17.50 24.00 4.41
C LYS A 96 -18.49 23.28 5.33
N LYS A 97 -18.01 22.60 6.39
CA LYS A 97 -18.88 21.95 7.38
C LYS A 97 -19.74 22.97 8.14
N ALA A 98 -19.11 24.05 8.59
CA ALA A 98 -19.81 25.13 9.29
C ALA A 98 -20.88 25.78 8.40
N ASN A 99 -20.56 26.11 7.14
CA ASN A 99 -21.51 26.68 6.19
C ASN A 99 -22.70 25.75 5.93
N LYS A 100 -22.48 24.44 5.82
CA LYS A 100 -23.55 23.44 5.66
C LYS A 100 -24.47 23.44 6.91
N PHE A 101 -23.87 23.42 8.10
CA PHE A 101 -24.60 23.47 9.37
C PHE A 101 -25.41 24.76 9.53
N PHE A 102 -24.82 25.91 9.25
CA PHE A 102 -25.49 27.20 9.35
C PHE A 102 -26.61 27.37 8.34
N LYS A 103 -26.45 26.82 7.13
CA LYS A 103 -27.53 26.81 6.12
C LYS A 103 -28.71 25.94 6.56
N MET A 104 -28.43 24.78 7.20
CA MET A 104 -29.49 23.90 7.73
C MET A 104 -30.27 24.52 8.91
N ASN A 105 -29.63 25.39 9.71
CA ASN A 105 -30.20 25.96 10.93
C ASN A 105 -30.51 27.46 10.82
N ASN A 106 -30.50 28.06 9.62
CA ASN A 106 -30.77 29.49 9.34
C ASN A 106 -29.93 30.47 10.17
N MET A 107 -28.69 30.11 10.53
CA MET A 107 -27.80 30.91 11.39
C MET A 107 -26.94 31.89 10.57
N THR A 108 -27.53 32.90 9.97
CA THR A 108 -26.85 33.87 9.09
C THR A 108 -25.86 34.78 9.82
N LEU A 109 -26.17 35.21 11.05
CA LEU A 109 -25.29 36.05 11.86
C LEU A 109 -23.96 35.35 12.22
N ILE A 110 -24.01 34.09 12.63
CA ILE A 110 -22.81 33.33 12.99
C ILE A 110 -21.94 33.09 11.76
N LYS A 111 -22.54 32.93 10.57
CA LYS A 111 -21.82 32.83 9.31
C LYS A 111 -21.04 34.12 9.01
N ALA A 112 -21.65 35.28 9.18
CA ALA A 112 -20.99 36.57 8.97
C ALA A 112 -19.83 36.82 9.95
N GLU A 113 -19.97 36.41 11.22
CA GLU A 113 -18.87 36.45 12.20
C GLU A 113 -17.70 35.51 11.84
N LEU A 114 -18.00 34.33 11.31
CA LEU A 114 -16.95 33.38 10.85
C LEU A 114 -16.17 33.96 9.66
N GLU A 115 -16.86 34.59 8.71
CA GLU A 115 -16.24 35.23 7.54
C GLU A 115 -15.40 36.46 7.96
N LYS A 116 -15.85 37.24 8.94
CA LYS A 116 -15.08 38.34 9.52
C LYS A 116 -13.82 37.84 10.23
N ALA A 117 -13.94 36.77 11.03
CA ALA A 117 -12.82 36.15 11.69
C ALA A 117 -11.78 35.57 10.70
N GLU A 118 -12.23 35.07 9.56
CA GLU A 118 -11.32 34.56 8.52
C GLU A 118 -10.48 35.67 7.87
N LYS A 119 -11.03 36.82 7.63
CA LYS A 119 -10.31 37.98 7.06
C LYS A 119 -9.21 38.54 7.98
N GLU A 120 -9.32 38.31 9.28
CA GLU A 120 -8.32 38.72 10.28
C GLU A 120 -6.98 37.94 10.13
N TYR A 121 -7.02 36.66 9.65
CA TYR A 121 -5.85 35.76 9.57
C TYR A 121 -5.26 35.74 8.17
N LYS A 122 -4.31 36.62 7.89
CA LYS A 122 -3.68 36.80 6.57
C LYS A 122 -2.87 35.56 6.10
N TRP A 123 -2.28 34.81 7.01
CA TRP A 123 -1.45 33.64 6.67
C TRP A 123 -2.25 32.50 6.02
N CYS A 124 -3.53 32.39 6.34
CA CYS A 124 -4.44 31.38 5.77
C CYS A 124 -5.07 31.80 4.42
N SER A 125 -4.94 33.05 4.00
CA SER A 125 -5.59 33.55 2.79
C SER A 125 -4.81 33.20 1.51
N LYS A 126 -3.53 32.84 1.61
CA LYS A 126 -2.66 32.49 0.48
C LYS A 126 -2.55 30.99 0.33
N SER A 127 -2.70 30.51 -0.87
CA SER A 127 -2.59 29.08 -1.21
C SER A 127 -1.18 28.52 -0.98
N GLN A 128 -0.15 29.36 -1.03
CA GLN A 128 1.23 28.99 -0.75
C GLN A 128 1.90 29.95 0.25
N PRO A 129 2.70 29.44 1.19
CA PRO A 129 3.42 30.24 2.17
C PRO A 129 4.66 30.87 1.52
N GLN A 130 4.49 32.04 0.87
CA GLN A 130 5.57 32.72 0.12
C GLN A 130 6.86 32.88 0.94
N GLU A 131 6.77 33.14 2.23
CA GLU A 131 7.92 33.34 3.12
C GLU A 131 8.75 32.06 3.32
N VAL A 132 8.09 30.90 3.47
CA VAL A 132 8.78 29.60 3.56
C VAL A 132 9.41 29.23 2.23
N VAL A 133 8.73 29.50 1.12
CA VAL A 133 9.27 29.27 -0.24
C VAL A 133 10.51 30.15 -0.47
N LEU A 134 10.47 31.39 -0.03
CA LEU A 134 11.62 32.30 -0.11
C LEU A 134 12.79 31.83 0.76
N LEU A 135 12.51 31.39 2.00
CA LEU A 135 13.53 30.85 2.89
C LEU A 135 14.16 29.58 2.30
N ARG A 136 13.35 28.69 1.74
CA ARG A 136 13.82 27.46 1.07
C ARG A 136 14.73 27.80 -0.11
N ARG A 137 14.40 28.81 -0.88
CA ARG A 137 15.24 29.33 -1.98
C ARG A 137 16.58 29.84 -1.46
N LYS A 138 16.59 30.66 -0.40
CA LYS A 138 17.82 31.16 0.23
C LYS A 138 18.72 30.04 0.79
N ILE A 139 18.14 28.95 1.26
CA ILE A 139 18.89 27.77 1.71
C ILE A 139 19.51 27.04 0.52
N LYS A 140 18.77 26.88 -0.59
CA LYS A 140 19.31 26.31 -1.83
C LYS A 140 20.46 27.12 -2.40
N GLU A 141 20.30 28.43 -2.51
CA GLU A 141 21.35 29.35 -2.97
C GLU A 141 22.59 29.21 -2.07
N ALA A 142 22.44 29.18 -0.74
CA ALA A 142 23.57 28.99 0.17
C ALA A 142 24.27 27.64 0.01
N TYR A 143 23.53 26.59 -0.34
CA TYR A 143 24.13 25.29 -0.63
C TYR A 143 24.81 25.24 -2.00
N GLU A 144 24.20 25.87 -3.00
CA GLU A 144 24.71 25.99 -4.37
C GLU A 144 26.07 26.70 -4.41
N ASP A 145 26.14 27.85 -3.75
CA ASP A 145 27.34 28.67 -3.71
C ASP A 145 28.53 27.97 -3.06
N GLU A 146 28.28 27.20 -1.98
CA GLU A 146 29.39 26.66 -1.17
C GLU A 146 29.78 25.21 -1.53
N PHE A 147 28.86 24.40 -2.12
CA PHE A 147 29.09 22.97 -2.32
C PHE A 147 28.98 22.47 -3.75
N THR A 148 28.28 23.18 -4.63
CA THR A 148 28.07 22.73 -6.01
C THR A 148 28.57 23.70 -7.06
N PHE A 149 29.28 24.75 -6.63
CA PHE A 149 29.94 25.74 -7.52
C PHE A 149 28.98 26.30 -8.60
N GLY A 150 27.73 26.60 -8.24
CA GLY A 150 26.71 27.16 -9.12
C GLY A 150 25.86 26.15 -9.89
N ASP A 151 26.07 24.83 -9.71
CA ASP A 151 25.23 23.83 -10.33
C ASP A 151 23.93 23.64 -9.53
N LYS A 152 22.84 24.27 -10.03
CA LYS A 152 21.50 24.24 -9.43
C LYS A 152 20.88 22.85 -9.39
N ASN A 153 21.10 22.03 -10.40
CA ASN A 153 20.54 20.70 -10.50
C ASN A 153 21.22 19.76 -9.52
N LYS A 154 22.54 19.85 -9.40
CA LYS A 154 23.32 19.08 -8.45
C LYS A 154 22.96 19.47 -7.00
N ALA A 155 22.88 20.77 -6.69
CA ALA A 155 22.46 21.27 -5.38
C ALA A 155 21.06 20.76 -5.00
N ARG A 156 20.12 20.80 -5.94
CA ARG A 156 18.77 20.32 -5.76
C ARG A 156 18.75 18.82 -5.47
N ASN A 157 19.42 18.03 -6.30
CA ASN A 157 19.46 16.58 -6.15
C ASN A 157 20.11 16.18 -4.82
N GLU A 158 21.24 16.79 -4.45
CA GLU A 158 21.92 16.47 -3.18
C GLU A 158 21.12 16.89 -1.95
N LEU A 159 20.39 18.00 -1.97
CA LEU A 159 19.50 18.41 -0.88
C LEU A 159 18.28 17.49 -0.78
N GLU A 160 17.72 17.07 -1.91
CA GLU A 160 16.57 16.18 -1.99
C GLU A 160 16.98 14.72 -1.69
N GLU A 161 18.15 14.24 -2.15
CA GLU A 161 18.71 12.92 -1.81
C GLU A 161 19.09 12.78 -0.33
N ARG A 162 19.59 13.83 0.31
CA ARG A 162 19.95 13.77 1.74
C ARG A 162 18.75 13.73 2.66
N MET A 163 17.57 14.15 2.21
CA MET A 163 16.32 13.89 2.93
C MET A 163 16.06 12.39 3.08
N THR A 164 16.58 11.60 2.15
CA THR A 164 16.34 10.16 2.01
C THR A 164 17.59 9.30 2.27
N GLY A 165 18.80 9.85 2.14
CA GLY A 165 20.00 9.08 1.82
C GLY A 165 20.59 8.18 2.91
N ILE A 166 20.62 8.57 4.19
CA ILE A 166 21.32 7.76 5.23
C ILE A 166 20.47 6.57 5.66
N GLY A 167 19.15 6.76 5.74
CA GLY A 167 18.21 5.68 6.00
C GLY A 167 18.11 4.70 4.83
N GLN A 168 18.10 5.19 3.60
CA GLN A 168 17.96 4.39 2.38
C GLN A 168 19.09 3.38 2.18
N VAL A 169 20.34 3.77 2.39
CA VAL A 169 21.49 2.84 2.24
C VAL A 169 21.36 1.62 3.16
N LYS A 170 20.89 1.82 4.40
CA LYS A 170 20.65 0.70 5.32
C LYS A 170 19.54 -0.21 4.79
N HIS A 171 18.44 0.36 4.33
CA HIS A 171 17.31 -0.40 3.78
C HIS A 171 17.71 -1.17 2.51
N VAL A 172 18.44 -0.53 1.59
CA VAL A 172 18.92 -1.19 0.35
C VAL A 172 19.84 -2.38 0.65
N ARG A 173 20.75 -2.27 1.64
CA ARG A 173 21.61 -3.39 2.06
C ARG A 173 20.79 -4.56 2.63
N LEU A 174 19.78 -4.29 3.45
CA LEU A 174 18.90 -5.32 4.00
C LEU A 174 18.03 -5.94 2.93
N ILE A 175 17.52 -5.16 1.98
CA ILE A 175 16.78 -5.65 0.80
C ILE A 175 17.65 -6.62 0.00
N ALA A 176 18.90 -6.24 -0.30
CA ALA A 176 19.83 -7.10 -1.03
C ALA A 176 20.16 -8.39 -0.26
N PHE A 177 20.32 -8.31 1.05
CA PHE A 177 20.56 -9.49 1.90
C PHE A 177 19.36 -10.44 1.87
N TYR A 178 18.13 -9.96 2.07
CA TYR A 178 16.93 -10.81 2.04
C TYR A 178 16.68 -11.39 0.64
N ALA A 179 16.93 -10.61 -0.41
CA ALA A 179 16.85 -11.12 -1.78
C ALA A 179 17.86 -12.27 -2.01
N GLY A 180 19.07 -12.14 -1.49
CA GLY A 180 20.07 -13.22 -1.53
C GLY A 180 19.61 -14.48 -0.80
N VAL A 181 18.99 -14.34 0.39
CA VAL A 181 18.41 -15.46 1.14
C VAL A 181 17.28 -16.15 0.34
N ILE A 182 16.41 -15.37 -0.30
CA ILE A 182 15.32 -15.91 -1.14
C ILE A 182 15.86 -16.69 -2.32
N VAL A 183 16.86 -16.16 -3.03
CA VAL A 183 17.51 -16.85 -4.17
C VAL A 183 18.19 -18.13 -3.72
N ALA A 184 18.90 -18.10 -2.59
CA ALA A 184 19.53 -19.29 -2.02
C ALA A 184 18.49 -20.36 -1.64
N ALA A 185 17.37 -19.96 -1.02
CA ALA A 185 16.28 -20.85 -0.65
C ALA A 185 15.60 -21.48 -1.89
N LEU A 186 15.39 -20.70 -2.96
CA LEU A 186 14.85 -21.20 -4.23
C LEU A 186 15.79 -22.24 -4.85
N PHE A 187 17.08 -21.93 -4.91
CA PHE A 187 18.09 -22.85 -5.42
C PHE A 187 18.13 -24.16 -4.59
N PHE A 188 18.05 -24.02 -3.27
CA PHE A 188 18.04 -25.17 -2.37
C PHE A 188 16.78 -26.04 -2.55
N LEU A 189 15.59 -25.43 -2.68
CA LEU A 189 14.35 -26.15 -2.98
C LEU A 189 14.42 -26.89 -4.31
N PHE A 190 14.96 -26.25 -5.33
CA PHE A 190 15.15 -26.88 -6.64
C PHE A 190 16.09 -28.08 -6.53
N THR A 191 17.23 -27.93 -5.86
CA THR A 191 18.22 -28.99 -5.66
C THR A 191 17.64 -30.15 -4.87
N ILE A 192 16.94 -29.90 -3.75
CA ILE A 192 16.28 -30.96 -2.97
C ILE A 192 15.28 -31.70 -3.86
N ASN A 193 14.42 -30.96 -4.56
CA ASN A 193 13.40 -31.58 -5.41
C ASN A 193 14.02 -32.43 -6.52
N TYR A 194 15.11 -31.98 -7.13
CA TYR A 194 15.85 -32.74 -8.14
C TYR A 194 16.45 -34.00 -7.54
N VAL A 195 17.22 -33.89 -6.45
CA VAL A 195 17.91 -35.02 -5.80
C VAL A 195 16.92 -36.04 -5.23
N THR A 196 15.83 -35.59 -4.63
CA THR A 196 14.85 -36.50 -4.00
C THR A 196 13.97 -37.23 -5.03
N ASN A 197 13.83 -36.69 -6.24
CA ASN A 197 13.02 -37.33 -7.29
C ASN A 197 13.83 -38.31 -8.18
N ILE A 198 15.15 -38.34 -8.05
CA ILE A 198 16.00 -39.31 -8.76
C ILE A 198 15.66 -40.71 -8.26
N ASN A 199 15.33 -41.63 -9.17
CA ASN A 199 15.04 -43.03 -8.90
C ASN A 199 13.81 -43.33 -8.03
N LYS A 200 12.85 -42.41 -7.92
CA LYS A 200 11.59 -42.63 -7.19
C LYS A 200 10.42 -42.91 -8.12
N THR A 201 9.47 -43.68 -7.60
CA THR A 201 8.17 -43.91 -8.25
C THR A 201 7.30 -42.66 -8.20
N GLU A 202 6.33 -42.55 -9.12
CA GLU A 202 5.37 -41.42 -9.11
C GLU A 202 4.62 -41.29 -7.79
N GLU A 203 4.34 -42.39 -7.11
CA GLU A 203 3.64 -42.43 -5.84
C GLU A 203 4.48 -41.88 -4.68
N GLU A 204 5.79 -42.22 -4.64
CA GLU A 204 6.73 -41.64 -3.66
C GLU A 204 6.95 -40.15 -3.88
N ILE A 205 7.01 -39.69 -5.14
CA ILE A 205 7.10 -38.28 -5.50
C ILE A 205 5.85 -37.54 -5.01
N ARG A 206 4.68 -38.15 -5.19
CA ARG A 206 3.40 -37.58 -4.74
C ARG A 206 3.32 -37.45 -3.22
N GLN A 207 3.78 -38.43 -2.47
CA GLN A 207 3.83 -38.41 -1.00
C GLN A 207 4.75 -37.30 -0.47
N GLN A 208 5.83 -36.99 -1.17
CA GLN A 208 6.79 -35.93 -0.82
C GLN A 208 6.47 -34.56 -1.45
N SER A 209 5.28 -34.41 -2.03
CA SER A 209 4.85 -33.17 -2.66
C SER A 209 4.49 -32.09 -1.62
N LEU A 210 4.85 -30.83 -1.91
CA LEU A 210 4.43 -29.66 -1.13
C LEU A 210 2.97 -29.26 -1.40
N VAL A 211 2.37 -29.74 -2.49
CA VAL A 211 1.04 -29.32 -2.93
C VAL A 211 -0.03 -29.44 -1.84
N PRO A 212 -0.10 -30.51 -1.03
CA PRO A 212 -1.03 -30.61 0.08
C PRO A 212 -0.96 -29.49 1.11
N PHE A 213 0.16 -28.81 1.23
CA PHE A 213 0.41 -27.74 2.21
C PHE A 213 0.18 -26.32 1.65
N PHE A 214 -0.06 -26.18 0.35
CA PHE A 214 -0.33 -24.88 -0.27
C PHE A 214 -1.42 -24.07 0.41
N PRO A 215 -2.54 -24.62 0.92
CA PRO A 215 -3.49 -23.84 1.66
C PRO A 215 -2.88 -23.08 2.84
N ALA A 216 -1.93 -23.68 3.57
CA ALA A 216 -1.26 -23.04 4.70
C ALA A 216 -0.36 -21.88 4.26
N PHE A 217 0.24 -21.97 3.09
CA PHE A 217 1.17 -20.98 2.55
C PHE A 217 0.49 -19.90 1.70
N ASN A 218 -0.68 -20.18 1.12
CA ASN A 218 -1.34 -19.32 0.15
C ASN A 218 -1.71 -17.95 0.76
N PHE A 219 -2.36 -17.92 1.94
CA PHE A 219 -2.78 -16.68 2.57
C PHE A 219 -1.60 -15.74 2.86
N THR A 220 -0.55 -16.27 3.48
CA THR A 220 0.64 -15.49 3.84
C THR A 220 1.42 -15.02 2.62
N PHE A 221 1.50 -15.84 1.58
CA PHE A 221 2.13 -15.45 0.31
C PHE A 221 1.41 -14.27 -0.35
N VAL A 222 0.10 -14.38 -0.54
CA VAL A 222 -0.70 -13.30 -1.15
C VAL A 222 -0.66 -12.03 -0.31
N LEU A 223 -0.63 -12.15 1.02
CA LEU A 223 -0.48 -11.00 1.91
C LEU A 223 0.89 -10.31 1.70
N ILE A 224 1.97 -11.07 1.58
CA ILE A 224 3.32 -10.56 1.29
C ILE A 224 3.35 -9.90 -0.09
N GLU A 225 2.73 -10.51 -1.10
CA GLU A 225 2.58 -9.94 -2.45
C GLU A 225 1.86 -8.58 -2.41
N MET A 226 0.77 -8.47 -1.64
CA MET A 226 0.07 -7.19 -1.44
C MET A 226 0.98 -6.13 -0.80
N PHE A 227 1.80 -6.48 0.18
CA PHE A 227 2.76 -5.52 0.78
C PHE A 227 3.84 -5.09 -0.21
N ILE A 228 4.36 -5.99 -1.03
CA ILE A 228 5.28 -5.66 -2.12
C ILE A 228 4.59 -4.70 -3.10
N GLY A 229 3.34 -4.99 -3.46
CA GLY A 229 2.51 -4.16 -4.34
C GLY A 229 2.27 -2.76 -3.79
N VAL A 230 2.03 -2.62 -2.48
CA VAL A 230 1.94 -1.29 -1.84
C VAL A 230 3.26 -0.53 -1.98
N GLY A 231 4.41 -1.20 -1.81
CA GLY A 231 5.73 -0.60 -2.04
C GLY A 231 5.90 -0.10 -3.49
N VAL A 232 5.51 -0.89 -4.48
CA VAL A 232 5.51 -0.51 -5.91
C VAL A 232 4.59 0.68 -6.16
N ASN A 233 3.38 0.64 -5.62
CA ASN A 233 2.41 1.74 -5.75
C ASN A 233 2.95 3.05 -5.15
N ILE A 234 3.61 3.00 -3.99
CA ILE A 234 4.26 4.18 -3.40
C ILE A 234 5.32 4.77 -4.34
N ILE A 235 6.15 3.95 -5.00
CA ILE A 235 7.15 4.43 -5.97
C ILE A 235 6.45 5.12 -7.14
N ILE A 236 5.42 4.50 -7.72
CA ILE A 236 4.67 5.06 -8.86
C ILE A 236 4.03 6.39 -8.46
N LEU A 237 3.29 6.42 -7.34
CA LEU A 237 2.61 7.62 -6.85
C LEU A 237 3.59 8.77 -6.58
N ARG A 238 4.76 8.48 -6.00
CA ARG A 238 5.84 9.47 -5.78
C ARG A 238 6.43 9.96 -7.10
N ARG A 239 6.70 9.07 -8.05
CA ARG A 239 7.24 9.43 -9.36
C ARG A 239 6.34 10.46 -10.08
N TYR A 240 5.04 10.33 -9.93
CA TYR A 240 4.04 11.21 -10.53
C TYR A 240 3.48 12.26 -9.57
N ARG A 241 4.14 12.49 -8.42
CA ARG A 241 3.81 13.53 -7.42
C ARG A 241 2.39 13.46 -6.85
N ILE A 242 1.78 12.28 -6.83
CA ILE A 242 0.47 12.07 -6.23
C ILE A 242 0.60 12.01 -4.71
N ASN A 243 -0.07 12.90 -4.00
CA ASN A 243 0.02 13.00 -2.55
C ASN A 243 -0.90 11.98 -1.84
N TYR A 244 -0.47 10.70 -1.84
CA TYR A 244 -1.20 9.63 -1.19
C TYR A 244 -1.31 9.81 0.33
N ILE A 245 -0.35 10.47 0.99
CA ILE A 245 -0.37 10.73 2.43
C ILE A 245 -1.61 11.58 2.77
N TYR A 246 -1.88 12.58 1.95
CA TYR A 246 -3.03 13.45 2.11
C TYR A 246 -4.35 12.74 1.76
N ILE A 247 -4.36 11.96 0.67
CA ILE A 247 -5.55 11.22 0.22
C ILE A 247 -6.03 10.23 1.29
N PHE A 248 -5.10 9.54 1.93
CA PHE A 248 -5.39 8.56 2.98
C PHE A 248 -5.50 9.16 4.39
N GLU A 249 -5.30 10.46 4.56
CA GLU A 249 -5.28 11.14 5.86
C GLU A 249 -4.25 10.51 6.83
N ILE A 250 -3.10 10.05 6.31
CA ILE A 250 -2.02 9.46 7.10
C ILE A 250 -1.27 10.57 7.84
N ASP A 251 -0.98 10.38 9.13
CA ASP A 251 -0.08 11.27 9.85
C ASP A 251 1.31 11.22 9.20
N PRO A 252 1.87 12.35 8.75
CA PRO A 252 3.18 12.39 8.10
C PRO A 252 4.33 11.80 8.94
N LYS A 253 4.17 11.75 10.27
CA LYS A 253 5.14 11.12 11.17
C LYS A 253 5.13 9.60 11.12
N LEU A 254 4.00 9.02 10.70
CA LEU A 254 3.77 7.57 10.69
C LEU A 254 3.95 6.97 9.28
N ARG A 255 4.36 7.78 8.30
CA ARG A 255 4.53 7.31 6.91
C ARG A 255 5.63 6.26 6.83
N LEU A 256 5.34 5.18 6.14
CA LEU A 256 6.32 4.22 5.66
C LEU A 256 6.76 4.60 4.24
N GLY A 257 8.06 4.63 4.01
CA GLY A 257 8.61 4.79 2.67
C GLY A 257 8.57 3.48 1.87
N ALA A 258 8.81 3.58 0.56
CA ALA A 258 8.82 2.40 -0.31
C ALA A 258 9.92 1.41 0.09
N TYR A 259 11.12 1.90 0.46
CA TYR A 259 12.24 1.05 0.84
C TYR A 259 11.98 0.28 2.14
N GLU A 260 11.32 0.90 3.11
CA GLU A 260 10.90 0.24 4.34
C GLU A 260 9.84 -0.83 4.07
N MET A 261 8.89 -0.54 3.16
CA MET A 261 7.88 -1.53 2.73
C MET A 261 8.55 -2.73 2.07
N PHE A 262 9.47 -2.51 1.11
CA PHE A 262 10.21 -3.60 0.46
C PHE A 262 11.07 -4.39 1.43
N GLN A 263 11.80 -3.72 2.32
CA GLN A 263 12.61 -4.40 3.34
C GLN A 263 11.77 -5.36 4.18
N ASN A 264 10.63 -4.89 4.71
CA ASN A 264 9.76 -5.71 5.55
C ASN A 264 9.09 -6.83 4.76
N SER A 265 8.65 -6.55 3.54
CA SER A 265 8.02 -7.56 2.67
C SER A 265 9.01 -8.66 2.28
N LEU A 266 10.25 -8.29 1.93
CA LEU A 266 11.29 -9.27 1.58
C LEU A 266 11.79 -10.05 2.80
N LEU A 267 11.81 -9.45 3.99
CA LEU A 267 12.05 -10.18 5.24
C LEU A 267 10.99 -11.27 5.44
N LEU A 268 9.70 -10.90 5.32
CA LEU A 268 8.60 -11.86 5.47
C LEU A 268 8.66 -12.93 4.38
N LEU A 269 9.00 -12.56 3.15
CA LEU A 269 9.18 -13.52 2.03
C LEU A 269 10.36 -14.47 2.27
N ALA A 270 11.48 -13.98 2.82
CA ALA A 270 12.62 -14.82 3.18
C ALA A 270 12.25 -15.83 4.28
N VAL A 271 11.53 -15.39 5.32
CA VAL A 271 11.03 -16.30 6.38
C VAL A 271 10.07 -17.33 5.79
N TRP A 272 9.16 -16.91 4.92
CA TRP A 272 8.22 -17.77 4.22
C TRP A 272 8.93 -18.81 3.33
N MET A 273 9.97 -18.41 2.60
CA MET A 273 10.78 -19.31 1.77
C MET A 273 11.55 -20.32 2.63
N ILE A 274 12.12 -19.90 3.76
CA ILE A 274 12.78 -20.81 4.71
C ILE A 274 11.76 -21.82 5.24
N ALA A 275 10.53 -21.38 5.56
CA ALA A 275 9.46 -22.28 5.99
C ALA A 275 9.12 -23.35 4.95
N LEU A 276 9.08 -22.98 3.65
CA LEU A 276 8.90 -23.94 2.57
C LEU A 276 10.06 -24.95 2.47
N VAL A 277 11.30 -24.48 2.58
CA VAL A 277 12.50 -25.34 2.57
C VAL A 277 12.41 -26.34 3.71
N VAL A 278 12.14 -25.88 4.94
CA VAL A 278 12.05 -26.75 6.11
C VAL A 278 10.90 -27.75 5.96
N THR A 279 9.74 -27.32 5.45
CA THR A 279 8.61 -28.23 5.18
C THR A 279 8.99 -29.31 4.16
N LYS A 280 9.70 -28.95 3.09
CA LYS A 280 10.18 -29.94 2.10
C LYS A 280 11.19 -30.92 2.70
N LEU A 281 12.11 -30.41 3.52
CA LEU A 281 13.08 -31.27 4.22
C LEU A 281 12.39 -32.25 5.17
N THR A 282 11.39 -31.80 5.93
CA THR A 282 10.65 -32.69 6.84
C THR A 282 9.89 -33.77 6.09
N LEU A 283 9.34 -33.45 4.90
CA LEU A 283 8.67 -34.42 4.05
C LEU A 283 9.64 -35.46 3.44
N CYS A 284 10.86 -35.04 3.11
CA CYS A 284 11.82 -35.91 2.48
C CYS A 284 12.58 -36.80 3.47
N PHE A 285 12.81 -36.32 4.70
CA PHE A 285 13.69 -36.95 5.69
C PHE A 285 12.98 -37.32 7.01
N ASP A 286 11.66 -37.16 7.09
CA ASP A 286 10.82 -37.45 8.27
C ASP A 286 11.37 -36.85 9.57
N LEU A 287 11.91 -35.62 9.51
CA LEU A 287 12.63 -34.98 10.60
C LEU A 287 11.81 -34.72 11.86
N PHE A 288 10.47 -34.73 11.80
CA PHE A 288 9.56 -34.39 12.92
C PHE A 288 8.42 -35.40 13.15
N SER A 289 8.65 -36.67 12.83
CA SER A 289 7.72 -37.78 13.16
C SER A 289 6.25 -37.50 12.81
N GLY A 290 5.96 -36.99 11.61
CA GLY A 290 4.60 -36.74 11.12
C GLY A 290 3.93 -35.43 11.60
N ASN A 291 4.58 -34.59 12.41
CA ASN A 291 4.04 -33.31 12.89
C ASN A 291 4.39 -32.09 12.01
N PHE A 292 4.83 -32.33 10.79
CA PHE A 292 5.25 -31.28 9.85
C PHE A 292 4.13 -30.26 9.50
N VAL A 293 2.86 -30.66 9.52
CA VAL A 293 1.72 -29.74 9.30
C VAL A 293 1.66 -28.66 10.38
N ILE A 294 1.89 -29.05 11.63
CA ILE A 294 1.90 -28.13 12.77
C ILE A 294 3.02 -27.09 12.62
N PHE A 295 4.20 -27.52 12.15
CA PHE A 295 5.33 -26.64 11.92
C PHE A 295 5.03 -25.60 10.82
N SER A 296 4.53 -26.05 9.65
CA SER A 296 4.17 -25.16 8.53
C SER A 296 3.10 -24.16 8.93
N LEU A 297 2.07 -24.59 9.63
CA LEU A 297 1.02 -23.72 10.16
C LEU A 297 1.56 -22.76 11.22
N GLY A 298 2.41 -23.23 12.13
CA GLY A 298 3.00 -22.42 13.18
C GLY A 298 3.77 -21.22 12.63
N ILE A 299 4.58 -21.43 11.57
CA ILE A 299 5.32 -20.33 10.92
C ILE A 299 4.37 -19.36 10.22
N ASN A 300 3.36 -19.85 9.51
CA ASN A 300 2.40 -18.97 8.86
C ASN A 300 1.59 -18.17 9.90
N MET A 301 1.22 -18.77 11.01
CA MET A 301 0.58 -18.08 12.13
C MET A 301 1.51 -17.05 12.78
N ALA A 302 2.82 -17.32 12.86
CA ALA A 302 3.79 -16.33 13.34
C ALA A 302 3.90 -15.12 12.41
N ILE A 303 3.88 -15.32 11.09
CA ILE A 303 3.85 -14.22 10.09
C ILE A 303 2.58 -13.38 10.27
N ILE A 304 1.41 -14.01 10.44
CA ILE A 304 0.14 -13.32 10.66
C ILE A 304 0.18 -12.58 12.00
N SER A 305 0.66 -13.23 13.06
CA SER A 305 0.76 -12.65 14.41
C SER A 305 1.68 -11.44 14.46
N PHE A 306 2.66 -11.36 13.55
CA PHE A 306 3.51 -10.19 13.40
C PHE A 306 2.71 -8.90 13.12
N LEU A 307 1.59 -8.98 12.39
CA LEU A 307 0.70 -7.84 12.14
C LEU A 307 0.00 -7.38 13.43
N PHE A 308 -0.33 -8.30 14.32
CA PHE A 308 -1.08 -8.04 15.56
C PHE A 308 -0.18 -7.83 16.77
N PHE A 309 1.14 -7.91 16.60
CA PHE A 309 2.10 -7.83 17.70
C PHE A 309 1.99 -6.49 18.45
N PRO A 310 1.68 -6.48 19.76
CA PRO A 310 1.26 -5.29 20.49
C PRO A 310 2.40 -4.37 20.91
N PHE A 311 3.66 -4.78 20.75
CA PHE A 311 4.81 -4.02 21.20
C PHE A 311 5.23 -2.93 20.21
N GLN A 312 5.87 -1.85 20.72
CA GLN A 312 6.35 -0.70 19.94
C GLN A 312 7.62 -1.01 19.12
N VAL A 313 7.61 -2.13 18.41
CA VAL A 313 8.67 -2.55 17.48
C VAL A 313 8.06 -2.74 16.09
N PHE A 314 8.89 -2.73 15.05
CA PHE A 314 8.47 -3.01 13.67
C PHE A 314 7.28 -2.16 13.20
N TYR A 315 7.43 -0.82 13.24
CA TYR A 315 6.43 0.14 12.76
C TYR A 315 5.04 -0.03 13.40
N TYR A 316 5.00 -0.13 14.73
CA TYR A 316 3.80 -0.35 15.53
C TYR A 316 2.63 0.57 15.15
N ASP A 317 2.87 1.87 15.00
CA ASP A 317 1.80 2.83 14.71
C ASP A 317 1.16 2.59 13.34
N PHE A 318 1.97 2.18 12.34
CA PHE A 318 1.46 1.80 11.03
C PHE A 318 0.60 0.52 11.11
N ARG A 319 1.06 -0.51 11.81
CA ARG A 319 0.29 -1.75 12.04
C ARG A 319 -1.00 -1.47 12.80
N LYS A 320 -0.95 -0.62 13.83
CA LYS A 320 -2.12 -0.16 14.58
C LYS A 320 -3.13 0.57 13.67
N GLY A 321 -2.65 1.39 12.73
CA GLY A 321 -3.48 2.05 11.73
C GLY A 321 -4.20 1.06 10.81
N ILE A 322 -3.49 0.05 10.30
CA ILE A 322 -4.08 -1.03 9.50
C ILE A 322 -5.13 -1.78 10.31
N LEU A 323 -4.80 -2.21 11.53
CA LEU A 323 -5.70 -2.95 12.40
C LEU A 323 -6.96 -2.14 12.74
N HIS A 324 -6.82 -0.85 13.02
CA HIS A 324 -7.95 0.04 13.25
C HIS A 324 -8.87 0.11 12.00
N THR A 325 -8.30 0.22 10.82
CA THR A 325 -9.06 0.22 9.56
C THR A 325 -9.73 -1.13 9.33
N MET A 326 -9.06 -2.25 9.63
CA MET A 326 -9.66 -3.59 9.58
C MET A 326 -10.90 -3.68 10.48
N VAL A 327 -10.74 -3.41 11.77
CA VAL A 327 -11.83 -3.49 12.76
C VAL A 327 -13.00 -2.60 12.35
N LYS A 328 -12.71 -1.38 11.89
CA LYS A 328 -13.73 -0.45 11.42
C LYS A 328 -14.50 -0.99 10.20
N ASN A 329 -13.85 -1.73 9.32
CA ASN A 329 -14.50 -2.36 8.16
C ASN A 329 -15.45 -3.49 8.56
N PHE A 330 -15.17 -4.22 9.65
CA PHE A 330 -16.09 -5.24 10.17
C PHE A 330 -17.35 -4.65 10.84
N ILE A 331 -17.37 -3.33 11.08
CA ILE A 331 -18.53 -2.61 11.63
C ILE A 331 -19.03 -1.61 10.57
N PRO A 332 -19.61 -2.08 9.45
CA PRO A 332 -19.92 -1.24 8.29
C PRO A 332 -21.06 -0.23 8.54
N LEU A 333 -21.87 -0.43 9.57
CA LEU A 333 -23.04 0.40 9.91
C LEU A 333 -22.74 1.46 11.00
N GLY A 334 -21.47 1.75 11.28
CA GLY A 334 -21.08 2.74 12.29
C GLY A 334 -21.53 4.15 11.95
N LYS A 335 -21.78 4.98 12.97
CA LYS A 335 -22.20 6.39 12.86
C LYS A 335 -21.17 7.31 12.15
N ASN A 336 -19.94 6.86 11.97
CA ASN A 336 -18.89 7.60 11.30
C ASN A 336 -18.96 7.33 9.79
N GLY A 337 -18.92 8.37 8.98
CA GLY A 337 -18.91 8.25 7.51
C GLY A 337 -17.72 7.41 7.02
N VAL A 338 -17.93 6.69 5.92
CA VAL A 338 -16.89 5.88 5.26
C VAL A 338 -15.84 6.80 4.66
N ARG A 339 -14.56 6.63 5.03
CA ARG A 339 -13.41 7.34 4.44
C ARG A 339 -12.91 6.61 3.19
N PHE A 340 -12.11 7.31 2.37
CA PHE A 340 -11.48 6.69 1.19
C PHE A 340 -10.60 5.48 1.57
N SER A 341 -9.84 5.57 2.67
CA SER A 341 -9.05 4.46 3.20
C SER A 341 -9.90 3.22 3.56
N ASP A 342 -11.07 3.43 4.18
CA ASP A 342 -11.97 2.35 4.57
C ASP A 342 -12.57 1.67 3.32
N PHE A 343 -12.92 2.48 2.32
CA PHE A 343 -13.40 2.02 1.01
C PHE A 343 -12.35 1.16 0.30
N LEU A 344 -11.13 1.69 0.12
CA LEU A 344 -10.06 0.98 -0.59
C LEU A 344 -9.69 -0.32 0.11
N PHE A 345 -9.60 -0.29 1.43
CA PHE A 345 -9.30 -1.49 2.23
C PHE A 345 -10.39 -2.56 2.10
N GLY A 346 -11.66 -2.16 2.11
CA GLY A 346 -12.78 -3.08 1.86
C GLY A 346 -12.68 -3.77 0.50
N ASP A 347 -12.27 -3.04 -0.55
CA ASP A 347 -12.05 -3.62 -1.88
C ASP A 347 -10.83 -4.55 -1.93
N ILE A 348 -9.77 -4.28 -1.16
CA ILE A 348 -8.64 -5.20 -1.01
C ILE A 348 -9.12 -6.51 -0.33
N LEU A 349 -9.98 -6.43 0.67
CA LEU A 349 -10.53 -7.62 1.33
C LEU A 349 -11.30 -8.53 0.36
N THR A 350 -12.01 -7.97 -0.63
CA THR A 350 -12.71 -8.81 -1.63
C THR A 350 -11.76 -9.63 -2.49
N SER A 351 -10.53 -9.15 -2.71
CA SER A 351 -9.50 -9.89 -3.45
C SER A 351 -8.75 -10.92 -2.58
N LEU A 352 -8.87 -10.82 -1.26
CA LEU A 352 -8.30 -11.78 -0.31
C LEU A 352 -9.28 -12.90 0.10
N ASN A 353 -10.47 -12.97 -0.49
CA ASN A 353 -11.49 -13.97 -0.11
C ASN A 353 -11.00 -15.42 -0.26
N LYS A 354 -10.37 -15.78 -1.40
CA LYS A 354 -9.81 -17.11 -1.63
C LYS A 354 -8.64 -17.45 -0.68
N PRO A 355 -7.66 -16.56 -0.45
CA PRO A 355 -6.67 -16.73 0.61
C PRO A 355 -7.27 -16.97 2.00
N PHE A 356 -8.31 -16.23 2.40
CA PHE A 356 -9.01 -16.46 3.67
C PHE A 356 -9.63 -17.86 3.76
N ALA A 357 -10.26 -18.34 2.68
CA ALA A 357 -10.77 -19.72 2.64
C ALA A 357 -9.65 -20.76 2.76
N SER A 358 -8.47 -20.49 2.16
CA SER A 358 -7.29 -21.33 2.33
C SER A 358 -6.80 -21.37 3.78
N MET A 359 -6.90 -20.26 4.51
CA MET A 359 -6.58 -20.21 5.94
C MET A 359 -7.54 -21.10 6.75
N ILE A 360 -8.86 -21.06 6.49
CA ILE A 360 -9.85 -21.93 7.16
C ILE A 360 -9.55 -23.39 6.86
N LEU A 361 -9.26 -23.73 5.60
CA LEU A 361 -8.88 -25.09 5.23
C LEU A 361 -7.62 -25.55 5.99
N SER A 362 -6.66 -24.68 6.20
CA SER A 362 -5.45 -24.96 6.97
C SER A 362 -5.75 -25.29 8.43
N PHE A 363 -6.69 -24.58 9.06
CA PHE A 363 -7.16 -24.90 10.41
C PHE A 363 -7.90 -26.24 10.47
N CYS A 364 -8.70 -26.58 9.44
CA CYS A 364 -9.32 -27.88 9.33
C CYS A 364 -8.26 -29.00 9.29
N LEU A 365 -7.25 -28.85 8.43
CA LEU A 365 -6.14 -29.81 8.35
C LEU A 365 -5.35 -29.96 9.66
N LEU A 366 -5.28 -28.90 10.47
CA LEU A 366 -4.67 -28.95 11.80
C LEU A 366 -5.50 -29.79 12.76
N SER A 367 -6.82 -29.66 12.72
CA SER A 367 -7.75 -30.32 13.64
C SER A 367 -8.00 -31.79 13.28
N CYS A 368 -7.88 -32.17 12.01
CA CYS A 368 -8.12 -33.52 11.52
C CYS A 368 -6.85 -34.38 11.58
N GLN A 369 -6.81 -35.32 12.56
CA GLN A 369 -5.67 -36.23 12.70
C GLN A 369 -5.56 -37.22 11.52
N ASN A 370 -6.68 -37.70 10.98
CA ASN A 370 -6.70 -38.66 9.86
C ASN A 370 -6.28 -38.01 8.54
N CYS A 371 -6.72 -36.77 8.28
CA CYS A 371 -6.32 -36.00 7.10
C CYS A 371 -4.81 -35.71 7.03
N ARG A 372 -4.09 -35.89 8.14
CA ARG A 372 -2.61 -35.73 8.21
C ARG A 372 -1.86 -36.97 7.76
N LYS A 373 -2.42 -38.18 8.00
CA LYS A 373 -1.72 -39.44 7.79
C LYS A 373 -1.84 -39.99 6.37
N GLU A 374 -2.96 -39.76 5.71
CA GLU A 374 -3.29 -40.46 4.47
C GLU A 374 -3.14 -39.65 3.20
N ASN A 375 -2.77 -38.36 3.24
CA ASN A 375 -2.85 -37.47 2.06
C ASN A 375 -4.24 -37.49 1.37
N ASP A 376 -5.20 -38.17 1.97
CA ASP A 376 -6.56 -38.30 1.45
C ASP A 376 -7.43 -37.19 2.04
N ARG A 377 -7.55 -36.12 1.26
CA ARG A 377 -8.42 -34.96 1.57
C ARG A 377 -9.90 -35.22 1.30
N SER A 378 -10.26 -36.45 1.02
CA SER A 378 -11.48 -36.75 0.28
C SER A 378 -12.77 -36.50 1.05
N SER A 379 -12.80 -36.43 2.39
CA SER A 379 -14.10 -36.29 3.08
C SER A 379 -14.23 -35.09 4.00
N ASP A 380 -13.25 -34.81 4.87
CA ASP A 380 -13.50 -33.93 6.02
C ASP A 380 -12.99 -32.50 5.87
N CYS A 381 -11.86 -32.29 5.16
CA CYS A 381 -11.25 -30.99 4.94
C CYS A 381 -11.28 -30.59 3.47
N ASN A 382 -12.39 -30.04 2.99
CA ASN A 382 -12.62 -29.60 1.62
C ASN A 382 -12.93 -28.10 1.56
N ARG A 383 -12.59 -27.45 0.43
CA ARG A 383 -12.93 -26.04 0.15
C ARG A 383 -14.43 -25.80 0.02
N ASN A 384 -15.20 -26.84 -0.23
CA ASN A 384 -16.64 -26.76 -0.44
C ASN A 384 -17.46 -26.81 0.85
N THR A 385 -16.81 -26.72 2.02
CA THR A 385 -17.49 -26.67 3.31
C THR A 385 -18.17 -25.33 3.56
N TYR A 386 -19.24 -25.32 4.38
CA TYR A 386 -19.95 -24.08 4.76
C TYR A 386 -19.06 -23.02 5.42
N PRO A 387 -18.13 -23.35 6.35
CA PRO A 387 -17.21 -22.36 6.90
C PRO A 387 -16.37 -21.64 5.83
N CYS A 388 -15.87 -22.37 4.82
CA CYS A 388 -15.16 -21.78 3.70
C CYS A 388 -16.08 -20.86 2.88
N LEU A 389 -17.32 -21.27 2.60
CA LEU A 389 -18.29 -20.45 1.88
C LEU A 389 -18.59 -19.13 2.62
N ILE A 390 -18.85 -19.20 3.92
CA ILE A 390 -19.13 -18.00 4.74
C ILE A 390 -17.97 -17.01 4.64
N VAL A 391 -16.74 -17.48 4.79
CA VAL A 391 -15.54 -16.62 4.71
C VAL A 391 -15.32 -16.06 3.31
N LEU A 392 -15.63 -16.82 2.25
CA LEU A 392 -15.59 -16.35 0.87
C LEU A 392 -16.59 -15.22 0.59
N LEU A 393 -17.79 -15.29 1.19
CA LEU A 393 -18.86 -14.32 0.97
C LEU A 393 -18.74 -13.07 1.85
N LEU A 394 -18.11 -13.19 3.02
CA LEU A 394 -18.04 -12.12 4.03
C LEU A 394 -17.52 -10.77 3.48
N PRO A 395 -16.44 -10.69 2.70
CA PRO A 395 -15.97 -9.41 2.16
C PRO A 395 -17.00 -8.70 1.29
N PHE A 396 -17.77 -9.43 0.49
CA PHE A 396 -18.82 -8.85 -0.35
C PHE A 396 -19.96 -8.29 0.48
N VAL A 397 -20.36 -9.00 1.55
CA VAL A 397 -21.37 -8.53 2.50
C VAL A 397 -20.93 -7.25 3.20
N ILE A 398 -19.68 -7.18 3.67
CA ILE A 398 -19.12 -5.98 4.28
C ILE A 398 -19.19 -4.79 3.31
N ARG A 399 -18.78 -4.99 2.06
CA ARG A 399 -18.79 -3.95 1.04
C ARG A 399 -20.20 -3.52 0.66
N PHE A 400 -21.13 -4.45 0.56
CA PHE A 400 -22.54 -4.16 0.33
C PHE A 400 -23.08 -3.18 1.39
N PHE A 401 -22.88 -3.48 2.67
CA PHE A 401 -23.34 -2.62 3.75
C PHE A 401 -22.60 -1.26 3.80
N GLN A 402 -21.32 -1.21 3.45
CA GLN A 402 -20.60 0.07 3.32
C GLN A 402 -21.21 0.97 2.25
N CYS A 403 -21.59 0.43 1.09
CA CYS A 403 -22.24 1.20 0.02
C CYS A 403 -23.61 1.71 0.44
N ILE A 404 -24.43 0.88 1.12
CA ILE A 404 -25.73 1.30 1.67
C ILE A 404 -25.55 2.37 2.73
N ASN A 405 -24.61 2.20 3.67
CA ASN A 405 -24.32 3.19 4.69
C ASN A 405 -23.92 4.53 4.07
N ARG A 406 -23.10 4.49 3.04
CA ARG A 406 -22.70 5.70 2.32
C ARG A 406 -23.89 6.38 1.65
N TYR A 407 -24.76 5.62 0.96
CA TYR A 407 -26.00 6.15 0.41
C TYR A 407 -26.87 6.80 1.50
N TYR A 408 -27.00 6.16 2.64
CA TYR A 408 -27.79 6.69 3.76
C TYR A 408 -27.32 8.08 4.21
N TYR A 409 -25.98 8.29 4.28
CA TYR A 409 -25.41 9.57 4.70
C TYR A 409 -25.34 10.62 3.59
N THR A 410 -25.08 10.24 2.35
CA THR A 410 -24.92 11.18 1.23
C THR A 410 -26.22 11.50 0.52
N LYS A 411 -27.20 10.61 0.57
CA LYS A 411 -28.45 10.62 -0.20
C LYS A 411 -28.21 10.64 -1.72
N GLU A 412 -27.00 10.31 -2.19
CA GLU A 412 -26.64 10.24 -3.61
C GLU A 412 -26.73 8.78 -4.06
N ALA A 413 -27.73 8.47 -4.92
CA ALA A 413 -27.92 7.12 -5.44
C ALA A 413 -26.76 6.69 -6.35
N TRP A 414 -26.31 7.58 -7.24
CA TRP A 414 -25.12 7.39 -8.03
C TRP A 414 -23.91 8.01 -7.34
N PRO A 415 -22.78 7.34 -7.19
CA PRO A 415 -22.49 5.93 -7.60
C PRO A 415 -22.87 4.88 -6.52
N ASN A 416 -23.32 5.28 -5.33
CA ASN A 416 -23.35 4.43 -4.14
C ASN A 416 -24.24 3.18 -4.27
N LEU A 417 -25.50 3.33 -4.69
CA LEU A 417 -26.41 2.18 -4.87
C LEU A 417 -26.00 1.30 -6.06
N TRP A 418 -25.49 1.90 -7.13
CA TRP A 418 -25.01 1.13 -8.29
C TRP A 418 -23.75 0.31 -7.94
N ASN A 419 -22.91 0.82 -7.03
CA ASN A 419 -21.77 0.06 -6.52
C ASN A 419 -22.20 -1.15 -5.67
N THR A 420 -23.38 -1.16 -5.06
CA THR A 420 -23.92 -2.33 -4.37
C THR A 420 -24.10 -3.52 -5.32
N PHE A 421 -24.56 -3.28 -6.56
CA PHE A 421 -24.73 -4.35 -7.54
C PHE A 421 -23.40 -5.04 -7.91
N LYS A 422 -22.27 -4.32 -7.88
CA LYS A 422 -20.93 -4.90 -8.03
C LYS A 422 -20.68 -5.99 -6.99
N TYR A 423 -21.05 -5.74 -5.74
CA TYR A 423 -20.83 -6.69 -4.64
C TYR A 423 -21.89 -7.80 -4.60
N VAL A 424 -23.14 -7.52 -5.01
CA VAL A 424 -24.15 -8.55 -5.23
C VAL A 424 -23.69 -9.51 -6.33
N GLY A 425 -23.14 -8.99 -7.44
CA GLY A 425 -22.57 -9.80 -8.50
C GLY A 425 -21.43 -10.70 -8.02
N GLY A 426 -20.49 -10.14 -7.22
CA GLY A 426 -19.39 -10.92 -6.62
C GLY A 426 -19.87 -12.00 -5.65
N PHE A 427 -20.84 -11.67 -4.82
CA PHE A 427 -21.50 -12.62 -3.91
C PHE A 427 -22.16 -13.76 -4.72
N SER A 428 -22.97 -13.42 -5.71
CA SER A 428 -23.69 -14.41 -6.54
C SER A 428 -22.72 -15.31 -7.30
N ASN A 429 -21.69 -14.74 -7.92
CA ASN A 429 -20.66 -15.53 -8.62
C ASN A 429 -19.95 -16.52 -7.69
N THR A 430 -19.60 -16.08 -6.48
CA THR A 430 -18.94 -16.94 -5.48
C THR A 430 -19.90 -18.03 -5.00
N PHE A 431 -21.15 -17.70 -4.73
CA PHE A 431 -22.17 -18.65 -4.29
C PHE A 431 -22.46 -19.71 -5.37
N PHE A 432 -22.69 -19.31 -6.62
CA PHE A 432 -22.97 -20.25 -7.70
C PHE A 432 -21.75 -21.08 -8.09
N SER A 433 -20.53 -20.56 -7.93
CA SER A 433 -19.31 -21.35 -8.07
C SER A 433 -19.23 -22.47 -7.00
N TRP A 434 -19.53 -22.14 -5.76
CA TRP A 434 -19.62 -23.13 -4.68
C TRP A 434 -20.76 -24.13 -4.90
N TYR A 435 -21.92 -23.64 -5.30
CA TYR A 435 -23.10 -24.48 -5.57
C TYR A 435 -22.79 -25.51 -6.66
N TYR A 436 -22.21 -25.07 -7.78
CA TYR A 436 -21.75 -25.98 -8.82
C TYR A 436 -20.73 -27.00 -8.31
N ALA A 437 -19.74 -26.56 -7.56
CA ALA A 437 -18.68 -27.44 -7.02
C ALA A 437 -19.23 -28.53 -6.08
N THR A 438 -20.34 -28.26 -5.38
CA THR A 438 -20.98 -29.22 -4.43
C THR A 438 -22.02 -30.12 -5.09
N HIS A 439 -22.53 -29.78 -6.29
CA HIS A 439 -23.58 -30.51 -7.00
C HIS A 439 -23.11 -31.07 -8.36
N LYS A 440 -21.82 -31.32 -8.49
CA LYS A 440 -21.26 -31.98 -9.68
C LYS A 440 -21.86 -33.36 -9.84
N GLN A 441 -22.30 -33.65 -11.06
CA GLN A 441 -22.83 -34.97 -11.45
C GLN A 441 -21.81 -35.66 -12.35
N TYR A 442 -21.66 -36.96 -12.15
CA TYR A 442 -20.77 -37.79 -12.97
C TYR A 442 -21.60 -38.88 -13.65
N ASP A 443 -21.26 -39.19 -14.89
CA ASP A 443 -21.86 -40.31 -15.62
C ASP A 443 -21.30 -41.67 -15.14
N THR A 444 -21.82 -42.74 -15.72
CA THR A 444 -21.36 -44.11 -15.40
C THR A 444 -19.92 -44.40 -15.77
N GLU A 445 -19.32 -43.58 -16.60
CA GLU A 445 -17.91 -43.65 -17.04
C GLU A 445 -17.00 -42.74 -16.21
N GLY A 446 -17.55 -42.02 -15.22
CA GLY A 446 -16.81 -41.10 -14.36
C GLY A 446 -16.51 -39.72 -14.96
N ASN A 447 -17.10 -39.40 -16.12
CA ASN A 447 -16.98 -38.08 -16.74
C ASN A 447 -17.95 -37.10 -16.10
N GLU A 448 -17.54 -35.84 -15.95
CA GLU A 448 -18.38 -34.78 -15.39
C GLU A 448 -19.49 -34.39 -16.37
N VAL A 449 -20.74 -34.49 -15.94
CA VAL A 449 -21.91 -34.10 -16.74
C VAL A 449 -22.19 -32.62 -16.53
N LEU A 450 -22.18 -31.85 -17.62
CA LEU A 450 -22.45 -30.41 -17.58
C LEU A 450 -23.97 -30.15 -17.39
N GLY A 451 -24.41 -30.07 -16.14
CA GLY A 451 -25.79 -29.84 -15.75
C GLY A 451 -26.20 -28.36 -15.77
N LYS A 452 -27.40 -28.08 -15.29
CA LYS A 452 -27.99 -26.73 -15.17
C LYS A 452 -27.14 -25.83 -14.24
N GLU A 453 -26.54 -26.42 -13.21
CA GLU A 453 -25.69 -25.76 -12.22
C GLU A 453 -24.45 -25.15 -12.86
N PHE A 454 -23.84 -25.87 -13.81
CA PHE A 454 -22.71 -25.38 -14.59
C PHE A 454 -23.12 -24.18 -15.45
N VAL A 455 -24.23 -24.29 -16.21
CA VAL A 455 -24.71 -23.20 -17.06
C VAL A 455 -25.00 -21.95 -16.21
N LEU A 456 -25.66 -22.13 -15.07
CA LEU A 456 -25.99 -21.02 -14.17
C LEU A 456 -24.72 -20.35 -13.63
N PHE A 457 -23.73 -21.13 -13.21
CA PHE A 457 -22.43 -20.59 -12.76
C PHE A 457 -21.74 -19.79 -13.87
N ILE A 458 -21.68 -20.30 -15.11
CA ILE A 458 -21.07 -19.60 -16.25
C ILE A 458 -21.79 -18.29 -16.54
N VAL A 459 -23.12 -18.31 -16.64
CA VAL A 459 -23.92 -17.12 -16.97
C VAL A 459 -23.76 -16.03 -15.90
N VAL A 460 -23.92 -16.40 -14.63
CA VAL A 460 -23.75 -15.46 -13.51
C VAL A 460 -22.31 -14.96 -13.42
N GLY A 461 -21.33 -15.83 -13.66
CA GLY A 461 -19.92 -15.46 -13.70
C GLY A 461 -19.62 -14.44 -14.78
N LEU A 462 -20.04 -14.69 -16.02
CA LEU A 462 -19.82 -13.77 -17.15
C LEU A 462 -20.48 -12.41 -16.90
N LEU A 463 -21.76 -12.39 -16.47
CA LEU A 463 -22.48 -11.14 -16.17
C LEU A 463 -21.80 -10.35 -15.04
N SER A 464 -21.45 -11.02 -13.94
CA SER A 464 -20.79 -10.38 -12.79
C SER A 464 -19.44 -9.79 -13.17
N GLN A 465 -18.58 -10.57 -13.84
CA GLN A 465 -17.23 -10.11 -14.20
C GLN A 465 -17.27 -9.00 -15.26
N SER A 466 -18.21 -9.05 -16.21
CA SER A 466 -18.40 -7.98 -17.18
C SER A 466 -18.85 -6.68 -16.50
N TYR A 467 -19.79 -6.75 -15.56
CA TYR A 467 -20.23 -5.58 -14.79
C TYR A 467 -19.10 -5.00 -13.94
N MET A 468 -18.30 -5.85 -13.29
CA MET A 468 -17.15 -5.42 -12.49
C MET A 468 -16.06 -4.78 -13.35
N LEU A 469 -15.79 -5.32 -14.57
CA LEU A 469 -14.84 -4.73 -15.51
C LEU A 469 -15.31 -3.34 -15.96
N PHE A 470 -16.59 -3.25 -16.34
CA PHE A 470 -17.20 -1.95 -16.68
C PHE A 470 -17.05 -0.95 -15.52
N TRP A 471 -17.32 -1.39 -14.29
CA TRP A 471 -17.23 -0.54 -13.11
C TRP A 471 -15.80 -0.05 -12.86
N ASP A 472 -14.80 -0.95 -12.93
CA ASP A 472 -13.39 -0.59 -12.72
C ASP A 472 -12.92 0.43 -13.76
N VAL A 473 -13.21 0.22 -15.04
CA VAL A 473 -12.76 1.11 -16.12
C VAL A 473 -13.54 2.43 -16.11
N TYR A 474 -14.88 2.36 -16.08
CA TYR A 474 -15.74 3.53 -16.32
C TYR A 474 -15.93 4.39 -15.05
N VAL A 475 -16.07 3.76 -13.88
CA VAL A 475 -16.37 4.46 -12.62
C VAL A 475 -15.11 4.65 -11.78
N ASP A 476 -14.40 3.56 -11.45
CA ASP A 476 -13.27 3.61 -10.54
C ASP A 476 -12.05 4.34 -11.14
N TRP A 477 -11.78 4.14 -12.43
CA TRP A 477 -10.71 4.83 -13.16
C TRP A 477 -11.18 6.06 -13.94
N ASN A 478 -12.50 6.22 -14.11
CA ASN A 478 -13.12 7.30 -14.90
C ASN A 478 -12.60 7.35 -16.34
N LEU A 479 -12.40 6.19 -16.97
CA LEU A 479 -11.98 6.01 -18.35
C LEU A 479 -13.17 5.66 -19.25
N GLY A 480 -12.94 5.26 -20.49
CA GLY A 480 -14.02 4.91 -21.42
C GLY A 480 -14.75 6.12 -22.01
N ARG A 481 -14.14 7.31 -22.01
CA ARG A 481 -14.76 8.56 -22.49
C ARG A 481 -14.50 8.75 -23.98
N LEU A 482 -15.52 8.48 -24.83
CA LEU A 482 -15.40 8.57 -26.29
C LEU A 482 -15.22 10.01 -26.78
N LYS A 483 -15.67 11.02 -26.04
CA LYS A 483 -15.59 12.45 -26.40
C LYS A 483 -14.37 13.15 -25.81
N SER A 484 -13.47 12.43 -25.15
CA SER A 484 -12.24 12.97 -24.59
C SER A 484 -11.22 13.32 -25.67
N LYS A 485 -10.34 14.30 -25.39
CA LYS A 485 -9.16 14.61 -26.22
C LYS A 485 -8.23 13.43 -26.39
N ASN A 486 -8.16 12.57 -25.36
CA ASN A 486 -7.38 11.33 -25.38
C ASN A 486 -8.34 10.17 -25.66
N PHE A 487 -8.22 9.54 -26.82
CA PHE A 487 -9.12 8.47 -27.25
C PHE A 487 -9.37 7.44 -26.14
N PHE A 488 -10.64 7.22 -25.79
CA PHE A 488 -11.09 6.25 -24.77
C PHE A 488 -10.57 6.48 -23.33
N LEU A 489 -9.81 7.56 -23.11
CA LEU A 489 -9.33 7.97 -21.78
C LEU A 489 -10.10 9.21 -21.30
N ARG A 490 -9.63 9.86 -20.25
CA ARG A 490 -10.13 11.15 -19.76
C ARG A 490 -9.21 12.30 -20.22
N ASP A 491 -9.66 13.54 -20.13
CA ASP A 491 -8.90 14.70 -20.60
C ASP A 491 -7.66 14.95 -19.72
N ASN A 492 -7.83 14.87 -18.39
CA ASN A 492 -6.76 15.07 -17.42
C ASN A 492 -6.20 13.72 -16.97
N ILE A 493 -5.03 13.37 -17.47
CA ILE A 493 -4.29 12.15 -17.13
C ILE A 493 -2.95 12.52 -16.51
N VAL A 494 -2.47 11.73 -15.57
CA VAL A 494 -1.18 11.92 -14.87
C VAL A 494 -0.13 10.97 -15.42
N TYR A 495 -0.52 9.76 -15.76
CA TYR A 495 0.38 8.74 -16.30
C TYR A 495 0.49 8.80 -17.84
N PRO A 496 1.52 8.20 -18.44
CA PRO A 496 1.59 8.03 -19.89
C PRO A 496 0.40 7.22 -20.44
N HIS A 497 -0.07 7.55 -21.64
CA HIS A 497 -1.25 6.91 -22.26
C HIS A 497 -1.19 5.38 -22.30
N TRP A 498 -0.01 4.83 -22.64
CA TRP A 498 0.16 3.38 -22.73
C TRP A 498 -0.13 2.63 -21.43
N MET A 499 0.14 3.25 -20.27
CA MET A 499 -0.14 2.64 -18.96
C MET A 499 -1.64 2.39 -18.76
N TYR A 500 -2.48 3.30 -19.21
CA TYR A 500 -3.95 3.13 -19.10
C TYR A 500 -4.47 2.03 -20.02
N TYR A 501 -4.04 2.00 -21.28
CA TYR A 501 -4.44 0.93 -22.20
C TYR A 501 -3.95 -0.43 -21.75
N PHE A 502 -2.70 -0.51 -21.29
CA PHE A 502 -2.15 -1.72 -20.70
C PHE A 502 -3.00 -2.19 -19.51
N ALA A 503 -3.38 -1.28 -18.62
CA ALA A 503 -4.17 -1.60 -17.44
C ALA A 503 -5.57 -2.10 -17.81
N ILE A 504 -6.25 -1.49 -18.80
CA ILE A 504 -7.58 -1.93 -19.26
C ILE A 504 -7.50 -3.36 -19.82
N ILE A 505 -6.52 -3.64 -20.68
CA ILE A 505 -6.35 -4.95 -21.31
C ILE A 505 -6.01 -6.01 -20.26
N THR A 506 -5.06 -5.73 -19.39
CA THR A 506 -4.64 -6.69 -18.36
C THR A 506 -5.72 -6.92 -17.30
N ASP A 507 -6.48 -5.91 -16.91
CA ASP A 507 -7.62 -6.09 -16.00
C ASP A 507 -8.68 -6.99 -16.62
N ALA A 508 -9.00 -6.80 -17.91
CA ALA A 508 -9.94 -7.66 -18.63
C ALA A 508 -9.44 -9.13 -18.67
N ILE A 509 -8.19 -9.36 -19.06
CA ILE A 509 -7.61 -10.70 -19.12
C ILE A 509 -7.63 -11.37 -17.73
N MET A 510 -7.18 -10.67 -16.69
CA MET A 510 -7.11 -11.21 -15.34
C MET A 510 -8.49 -11.49 -14.73
N ARG A 511 -9.51 -10.69 -15.06
CA ARG A 511 -10.88 -10.93 -14.59
C ARG A 511 -11.50 -12.20 -15.16
N PHE A 512 -11.14 -12.56 -16.38
CA PHE A 512 -11.61 -13.78 -17.02
C PHE A 512 -10.63 -14.96 -16.92
N ALA A 513 -9.56 -14.84 -16.13
CA ALA A 513 -8.58 -15.91 -15.92
C ALA A 513 -9.19 -17.21 -15.36
N TRP A 514 -10.29 -17.12 -14.60
CA TRP A 514 -11.00 -18.29 -14.10
C TRP A 514 -11.58 -19.19 -15.19
N LEU A 515 -11.88 -18.66 -16.39
CA LEU A 515 -12.33 -19.46 -17.54
C LEU A 515 -11.22 -20.38 -18.05
N TRP A 516 -9.95 -19.95 -17.96
CA TRP A 516 -8.82 -20.77 -18.39
C TRP A 516 -8.64 -21.98 -17.46
N THR A 517 -8.90 -21.81 -16.18
CA THR A 517 -8.78 -22.90 -15.21
C THR A 517 -9.83 -24.01 -15.43
N MET A 518 -10.95 -23.72 -16.09
CA MET A 518 -11.99 -24.71 -16.35
C MET A 518 -11.66 -25.69 -17.49
N LYS A 519 -10.89 -25.23 -18.49
CA LYS A 519 -10.58 -26.05 -19.68
C LYS A 519 -9.19 -26.67 -19.70
N LEU A 520 -8.22 -26.09 -19.01
CA LEU A 520 -6.79 -26.40 -19.15
C LEU A 520 -6.27 -27.36 -18.09
N LEU A 521 -7.05 -27.71 -17.05
CA LEU A 521 -6.46 -28.24 -15.86
C LEU A 521 -7.10 -29.54 -15.40
N ASN A 522 -6.24 -30.54 -15.45
CA ASN A 522 -6.42 -31.85 -14.83
C ASN A 522 -6.81 -31.65 -13.33
N PRO A 523 -7.81 -32.31 -12.78
CA PRO A 523 -8.24 -32.22 -11.37
C PRO A 523 -7.11 -32.42 -10.36
N ASN A 524 -6.01 -33.01 -10.77
CA ASN A 524 -4.82 -33.19 -9.93
C ASN A 524 -4.07 -31.91 -9.59
N TYR A 525 -4.40 -30.74 -10.20
CA TYR A 525 -3.70 -29.47 -10.02
C TYR A 525 -4.53 -28.36 -9.34
N ASP A 526 -5.63 -28.70 -8.66
CA ASP A 526 -6.54 -27.73 -8.06
C ASP A 526 -5.86 -26.71 -7.13
N GLU A 527 -4.86 -27.12 -6.36
CA GLU A 527 -4.16 -26.23 -5.44
C GLU A 527 -3.23 -25.25 -6.16
N TRP A 528 -2.57 -25.66 -7.23
CA TRP A 528 -1.79 -24.76 -8.09
C TRP A 528 -2.68 -23.73 -8.76
N ASN A 529 -3.87 -24.16 -9.22
CA ASN A 529 -4.85 -23.28 -9.84
C ASN A 529 -5.35 -22.24 -8.85
N ASN A 530 -5.67 -22.66 -7.63
CA ASN A 530 -6.13 -21.79 -6.57
C ASN A 530 -5.06 -20.76 -6.18
N LEU A 531 -3.80 -21.19 -6.07
CA LEU A 531 -2.67 -20.30 -5.81
C LEU A 531 -2.46 -19.32 -6.97
N GLY A 532 -2.42 -19.82 -8.22
CA GLY A 532 -2.25 -18.99 -9.41
C GLY A 532 -3.33 -17.93 -9.57
N LEU A 533 -4.60 -18.31 -9.39
CA LEU A 533 -5.72 -17.36 -9.43
C LEU A 533 -5.66 -16.33 -8.28
N ALA A 534 -5.18 -16.73 -7.10
CA ALA A 534 -5.03 -15.81 -5.98
C ALA A 534 -3.92 -14.78 -6.24
N ILE A 535 -2.79 -15.20 -6.83
CA ILE A 535 -1.70 -14.31 -7.26
C ILE A 535 -2.19 -13.34 -8.35
N VAL A 536 -2.86 -13.85 -9.38
CA VAL A 536 -3.40 -13.00 -10.47
C VAL A 536 -4.38 -11.97 -9.93
N GLU A 537 -5.26 -12.35 -9.01
CA GLU A 537 -6.22 -11.42 -8.38
C GLU A 537 -5.52 -10.38 -7.51
N ALA A 538 -4.50 -10.75 -6.75
CA ALA A 538 -3.69 -9.82 -5.96
C ALA A 538 -2.99 -8.80 -6.86
N TYR A 539 -2.32 -9.25 -7.92
CA TYR A 539 -1.67 -8.37 -8.89
C TYR A 539 -2.68 -7.41 -9.54
N ARG A 540 -3.84 -7.92 -9.96
CA ARG A 540 -4.93 -7.11 -10.53
C ARG A 540 -5.36 -6.01 -9.54
N ARG A 541 -5.50 -6.34 -8.26
CA ARG A 541 -5.87 -5.38 -7.21
C ARG A 541 -4.79 -4.33 -6.96
N ILE A 542 -3.52 -4.72 -6.99
CA ILE A 542 -2.38 -3.79 -6.88
C ILE A 542 -2.41 -2.79 -8.04
N GLN A 543 -2.58 -3.26 -9.27
CA GLN A 543 -2.71 -2.42 -10.46
C GLN A 543 -3.93 -1.49 -10.36
N TRP A 544 -5.09 -2.02 -9.97
CA TRP A 544 -6.31 -1.24 -9.80
C TRP A 544 -6.14 -0.07 -8.83
N CYS A 545 -5.42 -0.28 -7.71
CA CYS A 545 -5.15 0.76 -6.72
C CYS A 545 -4.42 1.98 -7.31
N VAL A 546 -3.45 1.78 -8.23
CA VAL A 546 -2.70 2.88 -8.87
C VAL A 546 -3.64 3.87 -9.54
N PHE A 547 -4.53 3.37 -10.39
CA PHE A 547 -5.45 4.21 -11.17
C PHE A 547 -6.62 4.74 -10.33
N ARG A 548 -7.07 3.98 -9.34
CA ARG A 548 -8.12 4.44 -8.42
C ARG A 548 -7.66 5.59 -7.52
N ILE A 549 -6.41 5.52 -7.02
CA ILE A 549 -5.82 6.60 -6.22
C ILE A 549 -5.56 7.83 -7.10
N GLU A 550 -5.10 7.65 -8.34
CA GLU A 550 -4.92 8.75 -9.28
C GLU A 550 -6.26 9.43 -9.62
N ASN A 551 -7.32 8.66 -9.87
CA ASN A 551 -8.65 9.21 -10.11
C ASN A 551 -9.16 10.00 -8.88
N GLU A 552 -8.90 9.50 -7.68
CA GLU A 552 -9.23 10.23 -6.45
C GLU A 552 -8.41 11.52 -6.32
N ASN A 553 -7.13 11.49 -6.71
CA ASN A 553 -6.26 12.67 -6.70
C ASN A 553 -6.80 13.77 -7.63
N THR A 554 -7.20 13.39 -8.84
CA THR A 554 -7.52 14.32 -9.92
C THR A 554 -8.98 14.81 -9.86
N ASN A 555 -9.91 13.90 -9.66
CA ASN A 555 -11.34 14.17 -9.85
C ASN A 555 -12.15 14.14 -8.56
N ASN A 556 -11.65 13.48 -7.48
CA ASN A 556 -12.43 13.25 -6.25
C ASN A 556 -13.88 12.82 -6.54
N PRO A 557 -14.09 11.75 -7.33
CA PRO A 557 -15.38 11.44 -7.96
C PRO A 557 -16.49 11.18 -6.95
N GLU A 558 -16.13 10.64 -5.80
CA GLU A 558 -17.06 10.30 -4.75
C GLU A 558 -17.08 11.34 -3.62
N LYS A 559 -16.45 12.49 -3.80
CA LYS A 559 -16.44 13.61 -2.85
C LYS A 559 -15.98 13.23 -1.44
N TYR A 560 -15.03 12.30 -1.32
CA TYR A 560 -14.40 12.00 -0.02
C TYR A 560 -13.70 13.23 0.56
N ARG A 561 -13.13 14.05 -0.31
CA ARG A 561 -12.48 15.30 0.04
C ARG A 561 -13.38 16.50 -0.22
N THR A 562 -13.23 17.52 0.60
CA THR A 562 -13.96 18.79 0.44
C THR A 562 -13.29 19.76 -0.53
N ILE A 563 -12.02 19.51 -0.88
CA ILE A 563 -11.19 20.34 -1.76
C ILE A 563 -10.66 19.46 -2.91
N LEU A 564 -10.74 19.98 -4.13
CA LEU A 564 -10.26 19.27 -5.32
C LEU A 564 -8.72 19.36 -5.40
N GLU A 565 -8.17 20.54 -5.19
CA GLU A 565 -6.71 20.77 -5.26
C GLU A 565 -6.00 20.14 -4.06
N ILE A 566 -5.06 19.24 -4.36
CA ILE A 566 -4.17 18.65 -3.38
C ILE A 566 -2.79 19.28 -3.57
N PRO A 567 -2.11 19.71 -2.48
CA PRO A 567 -0.72 20.09 -2.59
C PRO A 567 0.10 18.92 -3.11
N GLU A 568 0.95 19.18 -4.10
CA GLU A 568 1.86 18.16 -4.63
C GLU A 568 2.69 17.54 -3.51
N LEU A 569 2.98 16.26 -3.61
CA LEU A 569 3.89 15.61 -2.70
C LEU A 569 5.27 16.28 -2.87
N PRO A 570 5.87 16.85 -1.81
CA PRO A 570 7.22 17.34 -1.93
C PRO A 570 8.10 16.15 -2.33
N LEU A 571 8.98 16.37 -3.31
CA LEU A 571 10.00 15.39 -3.64
C LEU A 571 10.91 15.28 -2.43
N ASP A 572 10.82 14.16 -1.74
CA ASP A 572 11.71 13.81 -0.63
C ASP A 572 13.12 13.51 -1.14
#